data_37074b1ca0f48a81a213a1cb2a7495ce
#
_entry.id   37074b1ca0f48a81a213a1cb2a7495ce
#
_cell.length_a   1.000
_cell.length_b   1.000
_cell.length_c   1.000
_cell.angle_alpha   90.00
_cell.angle_beta   90.00
_cell.angle_gamma   90.00
#
_symmetry.space_group_name_H-M   'P 1'
#
loop_
_entity.id
_entity.type
_entity.pdbx_description
1 polymer ?
#
loop_
_entity_poly.entity_id
_entity_poly.type
_entity_poly.pdbx_seq_one_letter_code
_entity_poly.pdbx_strand_id
1 'polypeptide(L)'
;MEPAPERKRKMPWSTFIAAHLDVLAAMDFFNIEVLTFAGIVRYHVLFAIHLKTREIQIVGIKANPSEEWMKQMARNLTDCYDGFLKDMRYVIMDRDPLYTPCFRKMLLGDISTQRTLPL
;
A
#
# COMPACT_ATOMS: atom_id res chain seq x y z
N MET A 1 34.22 0.33 -12.44
CA MET A 1 33.71 0.01 -12.72
C MET A 1 32.69 -0.11 -13.47
N GLU A 2 32.47 -0.54 -14.17
CA GLU A 2 31.50 -0.45 -14.90
C GLU A 2 30.34 -1.12 -14.50
N PRO A 3 29.30 -0.59 -14.52
CA PRO A 3 28.12 -1.28 -14.17
C PRO A 3 27.83 -2.36 -15.16
N ALA A 4 27.17 -3.38 -14.66
CA ALA A 4 26.71 -4.43 -15.54
C ALA A 4 25.77 -3.86 -16.57
N PRO A 5 25.72 -4.46 -17.76
CA PRO A 5 24.82 -3.95 -18.79
C PRO A 5 23.36 -3.92 -18.38
N GLU A 6 22.92 -4.92 -17.63
CA GLU A 6 21.53 -4.91 -17.23
C GLU A 6 21.24 -3.78 -16.27
N ARG A 7 22.23 -3.33 -15.50
CA ARG A 7 22.01 -2.19 -14.64
C ARG A 7 21.75 -0.94 -15.45
N LYS A 8 22.41 -0.80 -16.57
CA LYS A 8 22.18 0.34 -17.44
C LYS A 8 20.78 0.33 -18.03
N ARG A 9 20.24 -0.85 -18.27
CA ARG A 9 18.93 -0.96 -18.87
C ARG A 9 17.82 -0.84 -17.86
N LYS A 10 18.12 -1.01 -16.58
CA LYS A 10 17.12 -0.91 -15.52
C LYS A 10 17.18 0.45 -14.87
N MET A 11 16.01 1.05 -14.71
CA MET A 11 15.92 2.30 -13.97
C MET A 11 16.25 2.03 -12.50
N PRO A 12 17.19 2.75 -11.91
CA PRO A 12 17.44 2.60 -10.49
C PRO A 12 16.19 2.94 -9.69
N TRP A 13 16.03 2.24 -8.56
CA TRP A 13 14.86 2.43 -7.71
C TRP A 13 14.70 3.89 -7.29
N SER A 14 15.81 4.53 -6.92
CA SER A 14 15.74 5.93 -6.50
C SER A 14 15.34 6.85 -7.64
N THR A 15 15.76 6.56 -8.86
CA THR A 15 15.37 7.37 -10.02
C THR A 15 13.89 7.20 -10.31
N PHE A 16 13.39 5.95 -10.23
CA PHE A 16 11.97 5.70 -10.44
C PHE A 16 11.13 6.46 -9.44
N ILE A 17 11.50 6.38 -8.17
CA ILE A 17 10.75 7.05 -7.11
C ILE A 17 10.77 8.55 -7.33
N ALA A 18 11.92 9.12 -7.66
CA ALA A 18 12.02 10.56 -7.87
C ALA A 18 11.17 11.01 -9.06
N ALA A 19 11.10 10.19 -10.10
CA ALA A 19 10.36 10.56 -11.30
C ALA A 19 8.85 10.46 -11.12
N HIS A 20 8.38 9.63 -10.19
CA HIS A 20 6.95 9.37 -10.03
C HIS A 20 6.42 9.77 -8.65
N LEU A 21 7.15 10.61 -7.96
CA LEU A 21 6.85 10.90 -6.56
C LEU A 21 5.44 11.41 -6.35
N ASP A 22 4.94 12.24 -7.26
CA ASP A 22 3.61 12.84 -7.09
C ASP A 22 2.47 11.89 -7.38
N VAL A 23 2.76 10.72 -7.96
CA VAL A 23 1.73 9.71 -8.22
C VAL A 23 2.05 8.39 -7.52
N LEU A 24 2.91 8.42 -6.53
CA LEU A 24 3.41 7.24 -5.85
C LEU A 24 2.93 7.22 -4.41
N ALA A 25 2.33 6.11 -4.01
CA ALA A 25 1.89 5.89 -2.64
C ALA A 25 2.49 4.60 -2.12
N ALA A 26 2.50 4.45 -0.82
CA ALA A 26 2.95 3.22 -0.18
C ALA A 26 1.94 2.82 0.86
N MET A 27 1.85 1.52 1.10
CA MET A 27 0.96 0.96 2.12
C MET A 27 1.74 -0.05 2.94
N ASP A 28 1.39 -0.16 4.20
CA ASP A 28 2.03 -1.14 5.06
C ASP A 28 1.14 -1.42 6.25
N PHE A 29 1.48 -2.49 6.96
CA PHE A 29 0.84 -2.85 8.22
C PHE A 29 1.82 -2.69 9.35
N PHE A 30 1.33 -2.26 10.52
CA PHE A 30 2.09 -2.45 11.73
C PHE A 30 1.15 -2.96 12.81
N ASN A 31 1.71 -3.54 13.87
CA ASN A 31 0.94 -4.17 14.92
C ASN A 31 1.00 -3.35 16.19
N ILE A 32 -0.14 -3.27 16.88
CA ILE A 32 -0.23 -2.65 18.19
C ILE A 32 -0.79 -3.69 19.14
N GLU A 33 -0.18 -3.83 20.32
CA GLU A 33 -0.68 -4.71 21.34
C GLU A 33 -1.35 -3.87 22.42
N VAL A 34 -2.60 -4.22 22.74
CA VAL A 34 -3.40 -3.47 23.69
C VAL A 34 -3.76 -4.40 24.85
N LEU A 35 -3.53 -3.95 26.06
CA LEU A 35 -3.90 -4.72 27.25
C LEU A 35 -5.38 -4.48 27.53
N THR A 36 -6.15 -5.56 27.56
CA THR A 36 -7.57 -5.50 27.85
C THR A 36 -7.87 -6.39 29.04
N PHE A 37 -9.12 -6.34 29.52
CA PHE A 37 -9.54 -7.24 30.60
C PHE A 37 -9.46 -8.70 30.18
N ALA A 38 -9.55 -8.98 28.88
CA ALA A 38 -9.45 -10.34 28.37
C ALA A 38 -8.01 -10.74 28.05
N GLY A 39 -7.03 -9.85 28.33
CA GLY A 39 -5.65 -10.11 28.05
C GLY A 39 -5.12 -9.17 26.97
N ILE A 40 -3.99 -9.54 26.37
CA ILE A 40 -3.36 -8.72 25.33
C ILE A 40 -4.01 -9.05 24.00
N VAL A 41 -4.47 -8.00 23.31
CA VAL A 41 -5.04 -8.13 21.97
C VAL A 41 -4.13 -7.42 20.98
N ARG A 42 -3.78 -8.10 19.91
CA ARG A 42 -2.94 -7.52 18.87
C ARG A 42 -3.80 -7.02 17.73
N TYR A 43 -3.63 -5.75 17.41
CA TYR A 43 -4.34 -5.13 16.30
C TYR A 43 -3.39 -4.90 15.14
N HIS A 44 -3.90 -5.09 13.95
CA HIS A 44 -3.19 -4.76 12.71
C HIS A 44 -3.67 -3.40 12.23
N VAL A 45 -2.75 -2.50 11.98
CA VAL A 45 -3.07 -1.16 11.51
C VAL A 45 -2.58 -1.05 10.08
N LEU A 46 -3.53 -0.82 9.18
CA LEU A 46 -3.20 -0.60 7.77
C LEU A 46 -3.12 0.90 7.53
N PHE A 47 -2.01 1.36 7.00
CA PHE A 47 -1.84 2.77 6.68
C PHE A 47 -1.32 2.95 5.27
N ALA A 48 -1.55 4.13 4.73
CA ALA A 48 -1.07 4.51 3.42
C ALA A 48 -0.44 5.90 3.49
N ILE A 49 0.51 6.16 2.62
CA ILE A 49 1.21 7.42 2.60
C ILE A 49 1.40 7.88 1.16
N HIS A 50 1.16 9.17 0.91
CA HIS A 50 1.54 9.80 -0.34
C HIS A 50 2.99 10.24 -0.21
N LEU A 51 3.87 9.72 -1.06
CA LEU A 51 5.30 9.92 -0.85
C LEU A 51 5.73 11.36 -1.05
N LYS A 52 5.10 12.09 -1.96
CA LYS A 52 5.49 13.46 -2.20
C LYS A 52 5.14 14.38 -1.05
N THR A 53 3.90 14.31 -0.59
CA THR A 53 3.42 15.22 0.44
C THR A 53 3.69 14.73 1.84
N ARG A 54 4.01 13.43 1.98
CA ARG A 54 4.16 12.76 3.27
C ARG A 54 2.85 12.68 4.04
N GLU A 55 1.74 12.88 3.36
CA GLU A 55 0.43 12.76 3.96
C GLU A 55 0.15 11.30 4.25
N ILE A 56 -0.30 11.00 5.47
CA ILE A 56 -0.54 9.63 5.93
C ILE A 56 -2.01 9.49 6.31
N GLN A 57 -2.60 8.38 5.93
CA GLN A 57 -3.95 8.05 6.34
C GLN A 57 -3.94 6.67 6.97
N ILE A 58 -4.55 6.55 8.15
CA ILE A 58 -4.83 5.24 8.72
C ILE A 58 -6.06 4.71 8.01
N VAL A 59 -5.88 3.65 7.26
CA VAL A 59 -6.96 3.09 6.47
C VAL A 59 -7.91 2.30 7.34
N GLY A 60 -7.37 1.53 8.27
CA GLY A 60 -8.19 0.77 9.18
C GLY A 60 -7.39 0.04 10.23
N ILE A 61 -8.08 -0.38 11.28
CA ILE A 61 -7.50 -1.12 12.39
C ILE A 61 -8.38 -2.33 12.66
N LYS A 62 -7.77 -3.51 12.73
CA LYS A 62 -8.54 -4.74 12.91
C LYS A 62 -7.71 -5.75 13.68
N ALA A 63 -8.35 -6.41 14.64
CA ALA A 63 -7.66 -7.42 15.45
C ALA A 63 -7.30 -8.66 14.63
N ASN A 64 -8.22 -9.08 13.79
CA ASN A 64 -7.99 -10.27 12.95
C ASN A 64 -8.44 -9.95 11.54
N PRO A 65 -7.57 -9.33 10.73
CA PRO A 65 -7.97 -8.94 9.39
C PRO A 65 -8.40 -10.14 8.57
N SER A 66 -9.55 -10.02 7.94
CA SER A 66 -10.08 -11.07 7.06
C SER A 66 -10.03 -10.56 5.63
N GLU A 67 -10.28 -11.47 4.70
CA GLU A 67 -10.34 -11.08 3.30
C GLU A 67 -11.47 -10.09 3.06
N GLU A 68 -12.59 -10.26 3.74
CA GLU A 68 -13.70 -9.32 3.60
C GLU A 68 -13.32 -7.93 4.08
N TRP A 69 -12.62 -7.87 5.20
CA TRP A 69 -12.15 -6.58 5.71
C TRP A 69 -11.17 -5.94 4.73
N MET A 70 -10.27 -6.74 4.16
CA MET A 70 -9.31 -6.23 3.20
C MET A 70 -10.01 -5.68 1.95
N LYS A 71 -11.06 -6.37 1.49
CA LYS A 71 -11.83 -5.88 0.36
C LYS A 71 -12.47 -4.52 0.66
N GLN A 72 -12.97 -4.35 1.87
CA GLN A 72 -13.55 -3.07 2.26
C GLN A 72 -12.49 -1.98 2.29
N MET A 73 -11.30 -2.31 2.77
CA MET A 73 -10.21 -1.34 2.76
C MET A 73 -9.84 -0.94 1.33
N ALA A 74 -9.84 -1.90 0.42
CA ALA A 74 -9.58 -1.59 -0.98
C ALA A 74 -10.61 -0.63 -1.55
N ARG A 75 -11.88 -0.87 -1.25
CA ARG A 75 -12.94 0.03 -1.71
C ARG A 75 -12.76 1.44 -1.16
N ASN A 76 -12.41 1.54 0.12
CA ASN A 76 -12.22 2.84 0.73
C ASN A 76 -11.05 3.58 0.11
N LEU A 77 -9.98 2.86 -0.21
CA LEU A 77 -8.78 3.47 -0.80
C LEU A 77 -8.99 3.95 -2.22
N THR A 78 -9.86 3.29 -2.97
CA THR A 78 -10.06 3.58 -4.38
C THR A 78 -11.36 4.31 -4.67
N ASP A 79 -12.06 4.79 -3.63
CA ASP A 79 -13.27 5.55 -3.83
C ASP A 79 -12.99 6.77 -4.70
N CYS A 80 -13.85 6.99 -5.68
CA CYS A 80 -13.60 8.05 -6.66
C CYS A 80 -13.73 9.46 -6.08
N TYR A 81 -14.35 9.60 -4.93
CA TYR A 81 -14.50 10.91 -4.29
C TYR A 81 -13.48 11.10 -3.16
N ASP A 82 -13.36 10.12 -2.26
CA ASP A 82 -12.57 10.27 -1.06
C ASP A 82 -11.38 9.31 -0.98
N GLY A 83 -11.20 8.45 -1.96
CA GLY A 83 -10.15 7.44 -1.88
C GLY A 83 -8.77 8.04 -1.79
N PHE A 84 -8.00 7.58 -0.82
CA PHE A 84 -6.65 8.09 -0.63
C PHE A 84 -5.76 7.79 -1.83
N LEU A 85 -6.04 6.72 -2.57
CA LEU A 85 -5.24 6.31 -3.72
C LEU A 85 -5.85 6.74 -5.06
N LYS A 86 -6.88 7.55 -5.06
CA LYS A 86 -7.63 7.81 -6.28
C LYS A 86 -6.80 8.47 -7.38
N ASP A 87 -5.80 9.26 -7.01
CA ASP A 87 -4.98 9.96 -7.98
C ASP A 87 -3.58 9.36 -8.10
N MET A 88 -3.36 8.21 -7.48
CA MET A 88 -2.06 7.58 -7.51
C MET A 88 -1.99 6.59 -8.65
N ARG A 89 -0.82 6.45 -9.25
CA ARG A 89 -0.60 5.52 -10.34
C ARG A 89 0.18 4.29 -9.91
N TYR A 90 0.95 4.40 -8.84
CA TYR A 90 1.77 3.31 -8.35
C TYR A 90 1.61 3.19 -6.85
N VAL A 91 1.55 1.96 -6.38
CA VAL A 91 1.44 1.68 -4.96
C VAL A 91 2.52 0.68 -4.59
N ILE A 92 3.33 1.04 -3.60
CA ILE A 92 4.38 0.15 -3.09
C ILE A 92 3.78 -0.64 -1.94
N MET A 93 3.81 -1.96 -2.04
CA MET A 93 3.30 -2.84 -1.00
C MET A 93 4.30 -3.95 -0.73
N ASP A 94 4.40 -4.33 0.53
CA ASP A 94 5.18 -5.49 0.92
C ASP A 94 4.48 -6.76 0.44
N ARG A 95 5.14 -7.91 0.59
CA ARG A 95 4.58 -9.21 0.19
C ARG A 95 3.85 -9.88 1.33
N ASP A 96 3.15 -9.10 2.12
CA ASP A 96 2.38 -9.64 3.23
C ASP A 96 1.22 -10.48 2.70
N PRO A 97 0.98 -11.66 3.30
CA PRO A 97 -0.15 -12.51 2.87
C PRO A 97 -1.50 -11.83 2.96
N LEU A 98 -1.63 -10.80 3.78
CA LEU A 98 -2.89 -10.07 3.87
C LEU A 98 -3.24 -9.35 2.58
N TYR A 99 -2.23 -9.03 1.75
CA TYR A 99 -2.47 -8.47 0.44
C TYR A 99 -2.76 -9.59 -0.55
N THR A 100 -3.96 -10.15 -0.44
CA THR A 100 -4.37 -11.28 -1.26
C THR A 100 -4.45 -10.89 -2.73
N PRO A 101 -4.42 -11.86 -3.65
CA PRO A 101 -4.63 -11.53 -5.07
C PRO A 101 -5.95 -10.81 -5.32
N CYS A 102 -6.98 -11.12 -4.56
CA CYS A 102 -8.27 -10.44 -4.69
C CYS A 102 -8.15 -8.98 -4.32
N PHE A 103 -7.45 -8.68 -3.21
CA PHE A 103 -7.23 -7.31 -2.78
C PHE A 103 -6.45 -6.53 -3.84
N ARG A 104 -5.37 -7.11 -4.35
CA ARG A 104 -4.56 -6.46 -5.38
C ARG A 104 -5.36 -6.20 -6.64
N LYS A 105 -6.19 -7.16 -7.03
CA LYS A 105 -7.02 -7.01 -8.21
C LYS A 105 -8.03 -5.88 -8.04
N MET A 106 -8.60 -5.76 -6.86
CA MET A 106 -9.56 -4.69 -6.60
C MET A 106 -8.90 -3.32 -6.71
N LEU A 107 -7.67 -3.19 -6.20
CA LEU A 107 -6.96 -1.93 -6.33
C LEU A 107 -6.69 -1.60 -7.80
N LEU A 108 -6.22 -2.57 -8.57
CA LEU A 108 -5.89 -2.35 -9.98
C LEU A 108 -7.13 -2.23 -10.85
N GLY A 109 -8.19 -2.97 -10.50
CA GLY A 109 -9.42 -2.94 -11.29
C GLY A 109 -10.16 -1.63 -11.19
N ASP A 110 -10.15 -1.03 -10.00
CA ASP A 110 -10.84 0.23 -9.81
C ASP A 110 -10.06 1.41 -10.37
N ILE A 111 -8.73 1.28 -10.43
CA ILE A 111 -7.87 2.32 -10.99
C ILE A 111 -7.02 1.67 -12.05
N SER A 112 -7.42 1.80 -13.30
CA SER A 112 -6.82 1.05 -14.39
C SER A 112 -5.35 1.38 -14.61
N THR A 113 -4.91 2.56 -14.22
CA THR A 113 -3.52 2.96 -14.40
C THR A 113 -2.65 2.69 -13.18
N GLN A 114 -3.26 2.27 -12.09
CA GLN A 114 -2.50 2.04 -10.87
C GLN A 114 -1.74 0.72 -10.94
N ARG A 115 -0.57 0.72 -10.41
CA ARG A 115 0.27 -0.47 -10.42
C ARG A 115 0.78 -0.77 -9.02
N THR A 116 0.98 -2.05 -8.76
CA THR A 116 1.55 -2.51 -7.51
C THR A 116 3.02 -2.81 -7.71
N LEU A 117 3.84 -2.26 -6.85
CA LEU A 117 5.28 -2.46 -6.92
C LEU A 117 5.74 -3.21 -5.69
N PRO A 118 6.49 -4.30 -5.85
CA PRO A 118 7.04 -5.01 -4.70
C PRO A 118 8.22 -4.25 -4.12
N LEU A 119 8.41 -4.39 -2.85
CA LEU A 119 9.57 -3.83 -2.18
C LEU A 119 10.78 -4.73 -2.27
#